data_981fcb4beeef07be766740c1ca3ffd21
#
_entry.id   981fcb4beeef07be766740c1ca3ffd21
#
_cell.length_a   1.000
_cell.length_b   1.000
_cell.length_c   1.000
_cell.angle_alpha   90.00
_cell.angle_beta   90.00
_cell.angle_gamma   90.00
#
_symmetry.space_group_name_H-M   'P 1'
#
loop_
_entity.id
_entity.type
_entity.pdbx_description
1 polymer ?
#
loop_
_entity_poly.entity_id
_entity_poly.type
_entity_poly.pdbx_seq_one_letter_code
_entity_poly.pdbx_strand_id
1 'polypeptide(L)'
;MLGAEFAVTKPKGLKNLVLASGPASILLFIASLKEKLAQFPQEIQNTIKKHEDASTTDDPEYMQAMMPFLFKHVCRLNPPPAEFMVCLNWLKKDPTIYHTMYVSTP
;
A
#
# COMPACT_ATOMS: atom_id res chain seq x y z
N MET A 1 -3.25 -10.82 7.95
CA MET A 1 -4.54 -10.87 8.67
C MET A 1 -4.97 -12.29 8.99
N LEU A 2 -5.10 -13.19 8.01
CA LEU A 2 -5.51 -14.59 8.23
C LEU A 2 -4.71 -15.30 9.32
N GLY A 3 -3.37 -15.17 9.31
CA GLY A 3 -2.52 -15.76 10.34
C GLY A 3 -2.79 -15.22 11.76
N ALA A 4 -3.08 -13.91 11.88
CA ALA A 4 -3.42 -13.31 13.16
C ALA A 4 -4.77 -13.80 13.70
N GLU A 5 -5.80 -13.88 12.84
CA GLU A 5 -7.11 -14.42 13.19
C GLU A 5 -7.03 -15.90 13.60
N PHE A 6 -6.24 -16.68 12.86
CA PHE A 6 -5.98 -18.07 13.22
C PHE A 6 -5.31 -18.19 14.61
N ALA A 7 -4.34 -17.32 14.90
CA ALA A 7 -3.65 -17.35 16.18
C ALA A 7 -4.55 -16.99 17.37
N VAL A 8 -5.56 -16.13 17.16
CA VAL A 8 -6.54 -15.76 18.19
C VAL A 8 -7.34 -16.98 18.67
N THR A 9 -7.58 -17.96 17.82
CA THR A 9 -8.25 -19.22 18.20
C THR A 9 -7.42 -20.12 19.09
N LYS A 10 -6.15 -19.75 19.35
CA LYS A 10 -5.21 -20.51 20.21
C LYS A 10 -5.13 -22.00 19.86
N PRO A 11 -4.91 -22.36 18.57
CA PRO A 11 -4.90 -23.76 18.17
C PRO A 11 -3.76 -24.52 18.84
N LYS A 12 -4.04 -25.76 19.29
CA LYS A 12 -3.01 -26.63 19.85
C LYS A 12 -1.94 -26.90 18.80
N GLY A 13 -0.68 -26.70 19.14
CA GLY A 13 0.44 -26.90 18.24
C GLY A 13 1.00 -25.60 17.62
N LEU A 14 0.27 -24.49 17.64
CA LEU A 14 0.82 -23.19 17.29
C LEU A 14 1.70 -22.68 18.44
N LYS A 15 3.01 -22.66 18.24
CA LYS A 15 3.97 -22.18 19.26
C LYS A 15 4.36 -20.71 19.03
N ASN A 16 4.58 -20.34 17.78
CA ASN A 16 5.02 -19.01 17.43
C ASN A 16 4.38 -18.57 16.10
N LEU A 17 4.14 -17.28 15.97
CA LEU A 17 3.70 -16.64 14.74
C LEU A 17 4.51 -15.35 14.53
N VAL A 18 5.10 -15.20 13.35
CA VAL A 18 5.78 -13.98 12.95
C VAL A 18 4.88 -13.22 11.98
N LEU A 19 4.55 -11.97 12.33
CA LEU A 19 3.81 -11.06 11.46
C LEU A 19 4.79 -10.03 10.88
N ALA A 20 5.12 -10.19 9.61
CA ALA A 20 6.03 -9.28 8.91
C ALA A 20 5.23 -8.24 8.15
N SER A 21 5.23 -6.98 8.63
CA SER A 21 4.64 -5.79 7.98
C SER A 21 3.15 -5.93 7.59
N GLY A 22 2.43 -6.86 8.18
CA GLY A 22 1.01 -7.05 7.93
C GLY A 22 0.14 -6.09 8.76
N PRO A 23 -0.86 -5.40 8.17
CA PRO A 23 -1.79 -4.58 8.93
C PRO A 23 -2.72 -5.45 9.77
N ALA A 24 -3.04 -4.99 10.98
CA ALA A 24 -4.02 -5.66 11.85
C ALA A 24 -5.46 -5.48 11.33
N SER A 25 -5.73 -4.38 10.65
CA SER A 25 -7.03 -4.05 10.06
C SER A 25 -6.82 -3.28 8.77
N ILE A 26 -7.44 -3.75 7.68
CA ILE A 26 -7.41 -3.05 6.39
C ILE A 26 -8.13 -1.70 6.47
N LEU A 27 -9.24 -1.63 7.18
CA LEU A 27 -9.98 -0.37 7.33
C LEU A 27 -9.15 0.71 8.02
N LEU A 28 -8.44 0.36 9.10
CA LEU A 28 -7.53 1.27 9.78
C LEU A 28 -6.33 1.64 8.91
N PHE A 29 -5.82 0.70 8.14
CA PHE A 29 -4.72 0.96 7.20
C PHE A 29 -5.15 1.98 6.13
N ILE A 30 -6.30 1.79 5.49
CA ILE A 30 -6.85 2.72 4.48
C ILE A 30 -7.12 4.10 5.10
N ALA A 31 -7.71 4.15 6.30
CA ALA A 31 -7.95 5.40 7.01
C ALA A 31 -6.64 6.16 7.28
N SER A 32 -5.61 5.45 7.72
CA SER A 32 -4.27 6.03 7.94
C SER A 32 -3.62 6.55 6.65
N LEU A 33 -3.80 5.84 5.53
CA LEU A 33 -3.31 6.31 4.22
C LEU A 33 -4.02 7.60 3.80
N LYS A 34 -5.34 7.67 3.95
CA LYS A 34 -6.13 8.88 3.64
C LYS A 34 -5.71 10.07 4.49
N GLU A 35 -5.51 9.86 5.79
CA GLU A 35 -5.02 10.91 6.71
C GLU A 35 -3.65 11.44 6.29
N LYS A 36 -2.73 10.55 5.93
CA LYS A 36 -1.40 10.94 5.46
C LYS A 36 -1.44 11.66 4.12
N LEU A 37 -2.30 11.22 3.21
CA LEU A 37 -2.50 11.85 1.92
C LEU A 37 -3.09 13.26 2.06
N ALA A 38 -3.99 13.47 3.03
CA ALA A 38 -4.58 14.78 3.32
C ALA A 38 -3.56 15.84 3.75
N GLN A 39 -2.35 15.44 4.13
CA GLN A 39 -1.25 16.36 4.46
C GLN A 39 -0.53 16.93 3.22
N PHE A 40 -0.82 16.43 2.05
CA PHE A 40 -0.22 16.90 0.79
C PHE A 40 -1.07 18.00 0.13
N PRO A 41 -0.48 18.80 -0.78
CA PRO A 41 -1.21 19.81 -1.53
C PRO A 41 -2.46 19.26 -2.21
N GLN A 42 -3.50 20.08 -2.28
CA GLN A 42 -4.80 19.67 -2.84
C GLN A 42 -4.70 19.20 -4.29
N GLU A 43 -3.78 19.76 -5.07
CA GLU A 43 -3.54 19.35 -6.45
C GLU A 43 -3.11 17.90 -6.57
N ILE A 44 -2.19 17.45 -5.69
CA ILE A 44 -1.72 16.06 -5.63
C ILE A 44 -2.88 15.14 -5.23
N GLN A 45 -3.67 15.52 -4.23
CA GLN A 45 -4.83 14.73 -3.79
C GLN A 45 -5.87 14.59 -4.92
N ASN A 46 -6.16 15.66 -5.64
CA ASN A 46 -7.12 15.67 -6.76
C ASN A 46 -6.62 14.78 -7.91
N THR A 47 -5.34 14.86 -8.26
CA THR A 47 -4.74 14.03 -9.30
C THR A 47 -4.82 12.54 -8.95
N ILE A 48 -4.44 12.18 -7.73
CA ILE A 48 -4.52 10.80 -7.24
C ILE A 48 -5.96 10.29 -7.30
N LYS A 49 -6.92 11.06 -6.75
CA LYS A 49 -8.33 10.68 -6.74
C LYS A 49 -8.90 10.52 -8.14
N LYS A 50 -8.58 11.45 -9.05
CA LYS A 50 -9.01 11.37 -10.47
C LYS A 50 -8.60 10.05 -11.11
N HIS A 51 -7.36 9.62 -10.91
CA HIS A 51 -6.85 8.39 -11.50
C HIS A 51 -7.35 7.13 -10.79
N GLU A 52 -7.57 7.17 -9.48
CA GLU A 52 -8.19 6.08 -8.72
C GLU A 52 -9.64 5.86 -9.16
N ASP A 53 -10.44 6.93 -9.27
CA ASP A 53 -11.84 6.88 -9.71
C ASP A 53 -11.96 6.39 -11.17
N ALA A 54 -10.99 6.76 -12.03
CA ALA A 54 -10.93 6.34 -13.43
C ALA A 54 -10.27 4.97 -13.64
N SER A 55 -9.73 4.33 -12.58
CA SER A 55 -8.91 3.11 -12.65
C SER A 55 -7.73 3.21 -13.62
N THR A 56 -7.12 4.41 -13.72
CA THR A 56 -5.95 4.72 -14.57
C THR A 56 -4.68 4.90 -13.75
N THR A 57 -4.46 4.01 -12.79
CA THR A 57 -3.31 4.08 -11.87
C THR A 57 -1.97 3.78 -12.52
N ASP A 58 -1.96 3.32 -13.77
CA ASP A 58 -0.75 3.10 -14.57
C ASP A 58 -0.27 4.36 -15.30
N ASP A 59 -1.04 5.45 -15.25
CA ASP A 59 -0.69 6.70 -15.90
C ASP A 59 0.56 7.33 -15.26
N PRO A 60 1.50 7.85 -16.07
CA PRO A 60 2.67 8.57 -15.57
C PRO A 60 2.34 9.75 -14.65
N GLU A 61 1.21 10.44 -14.90
CA GLU A 61 0.74 11.55 -14.05
C GLU A 61 0.43 11.06 -12.63
N TYR A 62 -0.23 9.91 -12.51
CA TYR A 62 -0.50 9.26 -11.21
C TYR A 62 0.80 8.92 -10.49
N MET A 63 1.76 8.32 -11.20
CA MET A 63 3.05 7.95 -10.61
C MET A 63 3.83 9.18 -10.12
N GLN A 64 3.81 10.28 -10.87
CA GLN A 64 4.45 11.53 -10.45
C GLN A 64 3.77 12.12 -9.21
N ALA A 65 2.43 12.10 -9.15
CA ALA A 65 1.68 12.57 -7.99
C ALA A 65 1.92 11.71 -6.74
N MET A 66 2.17 10.40 -6.90
CA MET A 66 2.46 9.48 -5.80
C MET A 66 3.91 9.56 -5.30
N MET A 67 4.86 10.04 -6.09
CA MET A 67 6.28 10.07 -5.71
C MET A 67 6.55 10.78 -4.38
N PRO A 68 6.00 11.99 -4.10
CA PRO A 68 6.21 12.65 -2.80
C PRO A 68 5.71 11.83 -1.62
N PHE A 69 4.59 11.14 -1.80
CA PHE A 69 4.04 10.24 -0.78
C PHE A 69 4.96 9.05 -0.53
N LEU A 70 5.45 8.39 -1.58
CA LEU A 70 6.37 7.26 -1.49
C LEU A 70 7.67 7.66 -0.79
N PHE A 71 8.27 8.79 -1.15
CA PHE A 71 9.50 9.27 -0.50
C PHE A 71 9.30 9.64 0.96
N LYS A 72 8.15 10.18 1.33
CA LYS A 72 7.91 10.58 2.72
C LYS A 72 7.53 9.41 3.63
N HIS A 73 6.72 8.47 3.14
CA HIS A 73 6.08 7.47 3.98
C HIS A 73 6.49 6.02 3.72
N VAL A 74 7.09 5.71 2.56
CA VAL A 74 7.47 4.34 2.19
C VAL A 74 8.98 4.15 2.17
N CYS A 75 9.71 4.95 1.38
CA CYS A 75 11.17 4.87 1.30
C CYS A 75 11.78 6.27 1.27
N ARG A 76 12.48 6.66 2.34
CA ARG A 76 13.11 7.98 2.48
C ARG A 76 14.52 8.05 1.92
N LEU A 77 15.07 6.92 1.48
CA LEU A 77 16.42 6.87 0.91
C LEU A 77 16.43 7.52 -0.47
N ASN A 78 17.43 8.35 -0.73
CA ASN A 78 17.64 9.02 -2.00
C ASN A 78 19.13 8.87 -2.42
N PRO A 79 19.44 8.12 -3.49
CA PRO A 79 18.52 7.39 -4.35
C PRO A 79 17.88 6.18 -3.64
N PRO A 80 16.70 5.71 -4.09
CA PRO A 80 16.06 4.51 -3.55
C PRO A 80 16.96 3.29 -3.80
N PRO A 81 17.00 2.30 -2.87
CA PRO A 81 17.75 1.07 -3.08
C PRO A 81 17.31 0.32 -4.33
N ALA A 82 18.25 -0.37 -4.99
CA ALA A 82 17.96 -1.16 -6.18
C ALA A 82 16.90 -2.23 -5.92
N GLU A 83 16.92 -2.85 -4.75
CA GLU A 83 15.95 -3.85 -4.31
C GLU A 83 14.53 -3.27 -4.24
N PHE A 84 14.39 -2.04 -3.75
CA PHE A 84 13.10 -1.34 -3.71
C PHE A 84 12.55 -1.07 -5.12
N MET A 85 13.42 -0.66 -6.05
CA MET A 85 13.04 -0.46 -7.45
C MET A 85 12.61 -1.77 -8.12
N VAL A 86 13.27 -2.89 -7.82
CA VAL A 86 12.86 -4.22 -8.28
C VAL A 86 11.45 -4.56 -7.79
N CYS A 87 11.14 -4.31 -6.51
CA CYS A 87 9.81 -4.54 -5.95
C CYS A 87 8.74 -3.70 -6.66
N LEU A 88 8.99 -2.42 -6.91
CA LEU A 88 8.06 -1.54 -7.64
C LEU A 88 7.83 -2.02 -9.08
N ASN A 89 8.89 -2.47 -9.76
CA ASN A 89 8.78 -2.99 -11.12
C ASN A 89 7.95 -4.28 -11.18
N TRP A 90 8.10 -5.17 -10.20
CA TRP A 90 7.27 -6.36 -10.10
C TRP A 90 5.80 -6.03 -9.84
N LEU A 91 5.52 -5.05 -9.00
CA LEU A 91 4.17 -4.59 -8.73
C LEU A 91 3.47 -4.03 -9.99
N LYS A 92 4.24 -3.35 -10.87
CA LYS A 92 3.74 -2.92 -12.18
C LYS A 92 3.49 -4.09 -13.14
N LYS A 93 4.38 -5.08 -13.14
CA LYS A 93 4.32 -6.22 -14.04
C LYS A 93 3.16 -7.17 -13.70
N ASP A 94 2.93 -7.38 -12.41
CA ASP A 94 1.84 -8.22 -11.92
C ASP A 94 1.19 -7.62 -10.68
N PRO A 95 0.18 -6.75 -10.86
CA PRO A 95 -0.53 -6.10 -9.77
C PRO A 95 -1.64 -6.95 -9.16
N THR A 96 -1.81 -8.21 -9.57
CA THR A 96 -2.96 -9.07 -9.23
C THR A 96 -3.20 -9.14 -7.72
N ILE A 97 -2.16 -9.46 -6.94
CA ILE A 97 -2.29 -9.59 -5.49
C ILE A 97 -2.65 -8.25 -4.85
N TYR A 98 -1.98 -7.17 -5.29
CA TYR A 98 -2.22 -5.84 -4.76
C TYR A 98 -3.66 -5.39 -5.02
N HIS A 99 -4.15 -5.52 -6.25
CA HIS A 99 -5.52 -5.16 -6.61
C HIS A 99 -6.55 -6.02 -5.89
N THR A 100 -6.30 -7.32 -5.78
CA THR A 100 -7.23 -8.24 -5.09
C THR A 100 -7.32 -7.92 -3.59
N MET A 101 -6.22 -7.58 -2.95
CA MET A 101 -6.21 -7.38 -1.49
C MET A 101 -6.57 -5.96 -1.05
N TYR A 102 -6.27 -4.93 -1.86
CA TYR A 102 -6.38 -3.54 -1.44
C TYR A 102 -7.41 -2.72 -2.21
N VAL A 103 -7.67 -3.07 -3.47
CA VAL A 103 -8.61 -2.31 -4.33
C VAL A 103 -10.00 -2.94 -4.34
N SER A 104 -10.11 -4.24 -4.11
CA SER A 104 -11.38 -4.96 -4.11
C SER A 104 -12.15 -4.90 -2.78
N THR A 105 -11.66 -4.16 -1.80
CA THR A 105 -12.39 -3.90 -0.55
C THR A 105 -13.32 -2.71 -0.76
N PRO A 106 -14.63 -2.90 -0.63
CA PRO A 106 -15.62 -1.84 -0.78
C PRO A 106 -15.46 -0.73 0.26
#